data_839d7a2a2c9a93fa46228aefe94ecd0e
#
_entry.id   839d7a2a2c9a93fa46228aefe94ecd0e
#
_cell.length_a   1.000
_cell.length_b   1.000
_cell.length_c   1.000
_cell.angle_alpha   90.00
_cell.angle_beta   90.00
_cell.angle_gamma   90.00
#
_symmetry.space_group_name_H-M   'P 1'
#
loop_
_entity.id
_entity.type
_entity.pdbx_description
1 polymer ?
#
loop_
_entity_poly.entity_id
_entity_poly.type
_entity_poly.pdbx_seq_one_letter_code
_entity_poly.pdbx_strand_id
1 'polypeptide(L)'
;MSLAAGLLAAASATSAAQSLAYVGGAQYATGDFVFTQRTWSAYFSNGLAWSAGRVRASAGIPLVVQPGGWLQYSGAGTVVPTGGMTGSTGGSGNNPGATGSGTHGTAMTPPDGIPFSRVGIGDPIGRIEWTLTADAAHPIVSVVGAAKAPLADVNSGYGTGRWDVGAGLSGAMHVAGASVFADAVYWKLGNPPGASIHDAVVYAISVGRALSLSPWTVVGTVSGASSLSAGVEAPLQAGMGVSYLLESGRSLLVTVGAGLTRTAPAFSTGLGWRIPLATE
;
A
#
# COMPACT_ATOMS: atom_id res chain seq x y z
N MET A 1 -0.34 -1.28 1.71
CA MET A 1 -1.21 -2.32 1.11
C MET A 1 -1.36 -1.98 -0.36
N SER A 2 -0.95 -2.90 -1.20
CA SER A 2 -1.01 -2.69 -2.64
C SER A 2 -2.47 -2.61 -3.10
N LEU A 3 -2.79 -1.69 -4.01
CA LEU A 3 -4.05 -1.59 -4.75
C LEU A 3 -4.54 -2.91 -5.35
N ALA A 4 -3.64 -3.88 -5.51
CA ALA A 4 -3.95 -5.21 -5.96
C ALA A 4 -5.04 -5.91 -5.13
N ALA A 5 -5.10 -5.68 -3.81
CA ALA A 5 -6.12 -6.26 -2.96
C ALA A 5 -7.52 -5.65 -3.22
N GLY A 6 -7.57 -4.37 -3.60
CA GLY A 6 -8.83 -3.69 -3.95
C GLY A 6 -9.41 -4.13 -5.29
N LEU A 7 -8.57 -4.40 -6.28
CA LEU A 7 -8.99 -4.83 -7.62
C LEU A 7 -9.64 -6.23 -7.63
N LEU A 8 -9.16 -7.13 -6.78
CA LEU A 8 -9.71 -8.48 -6.65
C LEU A 8 -11.11 -8.51 -5.99
N ALA A 9 -11.48 -7.44 -5.29
CA ALA A 9 -12.77 -7.35 -4.59
C ALA A 9 -13.93 -6.81 -5.45
N ALA A 10 -13.65 -6.17 -6.60
CA ALA A 10 -14.65 -5.45 -7.37
C ALA A 10 -15.52 -6.32 -8.30
N ALA A 11 -15.23 -7.62 -8.44
CA ALA A 11 -15.86 -8.47 -9.46
C ALA A 11 -17.22 -9.07 -9.07
N SER A 12 -17.83 -8.75 -7.92
CA SER A 12 -19.07 -9.41 -7.50
C SER A 12 -20.03 -8.43 -6.81
N ALA A 13 -20.69 -7.60 -7.58
CA ALA A 13 -21.79 -6.77 -7.08
C ALA A 13 -23.17 -7.37 -7.49
N THR A 14 -23.46 -8.60 -7.10
CA THR A 14 -24.81 -9.15 -7.19
C THR A 14 -25.04 -10.11 -6.03
N SER A 15 -25.94 -9.72 -5.18
CA SER A 15 -26.65 -10.38 -4.10
C SER A 15 -26.20 -10.02 -2.68
N ALA A 16 -27.18 -10.04 -1.78
CA ALA A 16 -27.03 -9.82 -0.34
C ALA A 16 -26.21 -10.91 0.40
N ALA A 17 -25.53 -11.76 -0.34
CA ALA A 17 -24.70 -12.83 0.19
C ALA A 17 -23.49 -12.27 0.95
N GLN A 18 -23.29 -12.78 2.13
CA GLN A 18 -22.08 -12.50 2.89
C GLN A 18 -20.91 -13.30 2.31
N SER A 19 -19.76 -12.72 2.21
CA SER A 19 -18.56 -13.44 1.80
C SER A 19 -17.38 -13.10 2.72
N LEU A 20 -16.63 -14.13 3.07
CA LEU A 20 -15.37 -14.03 3.78
C LEU A 20 -14.27 -14.63 2.91
N ALA A 21 -13.15 -13.95 2.80
CA ALA A 21 -12.00 -14.45 2.05
C ALA A 21 -10.70 -14.20 2.81
N TYR A 22 -9.77 -15.13 2.71
CA TYR A 22 -8.37 -14.88 3.02
C TYR A 22 -7.73 -14.16 1.84
N VAL A 23 -7.06 -13.07 2.15
CA VAL A 23 -6.35 -12.24 1.16
C VAL A 23 -4.90 -12.09 1.56
N GLY A 24 -4.02 -12.11 0.60
CA GLY A 24 -2.62 -11.92 0.89
C GLY A 24 -1.83 -11.49 -0.33
N GLY A 25 -0.56 -11.22 -0.12
CA GLY A 25 0.35 -10.87 -1.19
C GLY A 25 1.80 -10.88 -0.73
N ALA A 26 2.66 -11.01 -1.70
CA ALA A 26 4.10 -10.81 -1.58
C ALA A 26 4.48 -9.70 -2.54
N GLN A 27 5.26 -8.74 -2.10
CA GLN A 27 5.75 -7.64 -2.91
C GLN A 27 7.24 -7.45 -2.66
N TYR A 28 7.98 -7.23 -3.72
CA TYR A 28 9.36 -6.79 -3.68
C TYR A 28 9.45 -5.41 -4.32
N ALA A 29 10.21 -4.52 -3.71
CA ALA A 29 10.44 -3.17 -4.23
C ALA A 29 11.91 -2.79 -4.02
N THR A 30 12.50 -2.14 -5.02
CA THR A 30 13.86 -1.60 -4.95
C THR A 30 13.91 -0.24 -5.59
N GLY A 31 14.72 0.65 -5.03
CA GLY A 31 14.86 2.02 -5.51
C GLY A 31 15.82 2.82 -4.64
N ASP A 32 16.05 4.03 -5.06
CA ASP A 32 16.87 4.95 -4.30
C ASP A 32 16.03 5.67 -3.24
N PHE A 33 14.70 5.80 -3.49
CA PHE A 33 13.76 6.54 -2.65
C PHE A 33 14.30 7.97 -2.37
N VAL A 34 14.69 8.24 -1.14
CA VAL A 34 15.35 9.50 -0.73
C VAL A 34 16.81 9.30 -0.37
N PHE A 35 17.35 8.09 -0.56
CA PHE A 35 18.72 7.74 -0.18
C PHE A 35 19.71 7.95 -1.33
N THR A 36 20.99 8.03 -0.98
CA THR A 36 22.10 8.06 -1.94
C THR A 36 22.41 6.68 -2.52
N GLN A 37 21.99 5.62 -1.84
CA GLN A 37 22.23 4.25 -2.23
C GLN A 37 20.91 3.52 -2.44
N ARG A 38 20.88 2.65 -3.43
CA ARG A 38 19.73 1.80 -3.71
C ARG A 38 19.45 0.86 -2.55
N THR A 39 18.20 0.81 -2.15
CA THR A 39 17.72 -0.11 -1.12
C THR A 39 16.58 -0.97 -1.64
N TRP A 40 16.15 -1.95 -0.85
CA TRP A 40 15.05 -2.83 -1.22
C TRP A 40 14.22 -3.22 0.02
N SER A 41 13.00 -3.62 -0.24
CA SER A 41 12.16 -4.27 0.77
C SER A 41 11.31 -5.36 0.15
N ALA A 42 11.08 -6.42 0.91
CA ALA A 42 10.06 -7.42 0.60
C ALA A 42 8.96 -7.34 1.66
N TYR A 43 7.73 -7.44 1.21
CA TYR A 43 6.55 -7.21 2.01
C TYR A 43 5.55 -8.33 1.78
N PHE A 44 5.19 -9.05 2.84
CA PHE A 44 4.24 -10.15 2.81
C PHE A 44 3.01 -9.75 3.60
N SER A 45 1.90 -9.51 2.94
CA SER A 45 0.64 -9.17 3.60
C SER A 45 -0.22 -10.42 3.78
N ASN A 46 -0.83 -10.54 4.95
CA ASN A 46 -1.79 -11.59 5.28
C ASN A 46 -3.00 -10.95 5.95
N GLY A 47 -4.20 -11.32 5.53
CA GLY A 47 -5.39 -10.68 6.05
C GLY A 47 -6.67 -11.39 5.67
N LEU A 48 -7.76 -10.80 6.14
CA LEU A 48 -9.12 -11.20 5.84
C LEU A 48 -9.85 -10.06 5.14
N ALA A 49 -10.72 -10.40 4.22
CA ALA A 49 -11.67 -9.51 3.59
C ALA A 49 -13.07 -10.06 3.76
N TRP A 50 -13.97 -9.21 4.22
CA TRP A 50 -15.37 -9.53 4.43
C TRP A 50 -16.24 -8.56 3.62
N SER A 51 -17.36 -9.07 3.09
CA SER A 51 -18.34 -8.23 2.42
C SER A 51 -19.74 -8.69 2.76
N ALA A 52 -20.64 -7.73 2.99
CA ALA A 52 -22.06 -7.96 3.21
C ALA A 52 -22.85 -6.76 2.68
N GLY A 53 -23.73 -6.99 1.71
CA GLY A 53 -24.51 -5.93 1.07
C GLY A 53 -23.63 -4.80 0.54
N ARG A 54 -23.78 -3.61 1.11
CA ARG A 54 -23.03 -2.40 0.72
C ARG A 54 -21.72 -2.20 1.46
N VAL A 55 -21.40 -3.05 2.43
CA VAL A 55 -20.21 -2.91 3.27
C VAL A 55 -19.16 -3.90 2.86
N ARG A 56 -17.93 -3.45 2.72
CA ARG A 56 -16.73 -4.27 2.62
C ARG A 56 -15.76 -3.86 3.71
N ALA A 57 -15.14 -4.83 4.33
CA ALA A 57 -14.10 -4.59 5.32
C ALA A 57 -12.92 -5.51 5.06
N SER A 58 -11.72 -5.02 5.33
CA SER A 58 -10.51 -5.85 5.29
C SER A 58 -9.56 -5.44 6.39
N ALA A 59 -8.83 -6.41 6.89
CA ALA A 59 -7.74 -6.16 7.83
C ALA A 59 -6.59 -7.13 7.53
N GLY A 60 -5.37 -6.64 7.69
CA GLY A 60 -4.18 -7.44 7.42
C GLY A 60 -2.97 -7.00 8.22
N ILE A 61 -2.06 -7.94 8.39
CA ILE A 61 -0.79 -7.76 9.08
C ILE A 61 0.34 -8.05 8.10
N PRO A 62 1.30 -7.14 7.93
CA PRO A 62 2.45 -7.37 7.08
C PRO A 62 3.61 -8.01 7.83
N LEU A 63 4.31 -8.90 7.15
CA LEU A 63 5.68 -9.29 7.45
C LEU A 63 6.59 -8.54 6.49
N VAL A 64 7.61 -7.87 7.02
CA VAL A 64 8.52 -7.02 6.26
C VAL A 64 9.93 -7.58 6.34
N VAL A 65 10.62 -7.64 5.23
CA VAL A 65 12.04 -8.00 5.12
C VAL A 65 12.77 -6.87 4.42
N GLN A 66 13.76 -6.29 5.08
CA GLN A 66 14.53 -5.15 4.54
C GLN A 66 15.94 -5.10 5.12
N PRO A 67 16.92 -4.48 4.45
CA PRO A 67 18.31 -4.43 4.90
C PRO A 67 18.53 -3.68 6.21
N GLY A 68 17.55 -2.92 6.65
CA GLY A 68 17.60 -2.16 7.91
C GLY A 68 16.29 -1.41 8.16
N GLY A 69 16.13 -0.85 9.35
CA GLY A 69 14.93 -0.13 9.76
C GLY A 69 14.77 1.28 9.16
N TRP A 70 15.22 1.52 7.96
CA TRP A 70 15.28 2.84 7.31
C TRP A 70 14.00 3.23 6.58
N LEU A 71 13.27 2.21 6.14
CA LEU A 71 12.02 2.37 5.43
C LEU A 71 10.91 1.87 6.34
N GLN A 72 10.03 2.75 6.76
CA GLN A 72 8.82 2.38 7.48
C GLN A 72 7.61 2.58 6.58
N TYR A 73 6.66 1.68 6.70
CA TYR A 73 5.41 1.78 5.97
C TYR A 73 4.40 2.60 6.79
N SER A 74 3.98 3.71 6.24
CA SER A 74 2.88 4.50 6.78
C SER A 74 1.53 3.81 6.51
N GLY A 75 0.48 4.23 7.20
CA GLY A 75 -0.89 3.83 6.90
C GLY A 75 -1.30 4.12 5.45
N ALA A 76 -0.70 5.14 4.87
CA ALA A 76 -0.84 5.48 3.46
C ALA A 76 -0.27 4.44 2.49
N GLY A 77 0.36 3.36 2.97
CA GLY A 77 1.00 2.36 2.12
C GLY A 77 2.26 2.85 1.41
N THR A 78 2.69 4.05 1.73
CA THR A 78 3.93 4.66 1.22
C THR A 78 5.07 4.35 2.17
N VAL A 79 6.25 4.24 1.61
CA VAL A 79 7.46 4.05 2.38
C VAL A 79 7.92 5.40 2.91
N VAL A 80 8.03 5.51 4.22
CA VAL A 80 8.56 6.70 4.88
C VAL A 80 10.00 6.41 5.28
N PRO A 81 10.97 7.16 4.79
CA PRO A 81 12.35 7.01 5.23
C PRO A 81 12.50 7.58 6.65
N THR A 82 12.61 6.71 7.63
CA THR A 82 12.74 7.10 9.04
C THR A 82 14.17 6.96 9.57
N GLY A 83 15.06 6.44 8.74
CA GLY A 83 16.47 6.31 9.09
C GLY A 83 16.78 5.36 10.23
N GLY A 84 15.87 4.41 10.49
CA GLY A 84 16.02 3.49 11.62
C GLY A 84 16.10 4.27 12.93
N MET A 85 14.97 4.60 13.51
CA MET A 85 14.88 5.38 14.76
C MET A 85 15.47 4.69 15.99
N THR A 86 16.22 3.62 15.82
CA THR A 86 16.94 2.96 16.88
C THR A 86 18.15 3.76 17.26
N GLY A 87 17.95 4.65 18.25
CA GLY A 87 18.96 4.88 19.27
C GLY A 87 20.34 5.30 18.81
N SER A 88 20.46 6.39 18.13
CA SER A 88 21.65 7.21 18.30
C SER A 88 21.40 8.23 19.40
N THR A 89 21.32 7.77 20.62
CA THR A 89 21.61 8.63 21.79
C THR A 89 23.11 8.86 21.84
N GLY A 90 23.57 9.86 21.14
CA GLY A 90 24.93 10.31 21.33
C GLY A 90 25.80 10.23 20.09
N GLY A 91 25.60 11.12 19.20
CA GLY A 91 26.48 11.35 18.07
C GLY A 91 26.10 12.64 17.37
N SER A 92 26.94 13.62 17.51
CA SER A 92 26.85 14.87 16.81
C SER A 92 26.46 14.68 15.34
N GLY A 93 25.25 15.12 14.96
CA GLY A 93 25.13 15.88 13.74
C GLY A 93 24.57 15.18 12.51
N ASN A 94 24.38 13.90 12.41
CA ASN A 94 23.76 13.32 11.21
C ASN A 94 22.81 12.19 11.57
N ASN A 95 21.67 12.55 12.13
CA ASN A 95 20.57 11.63 12.28
C ASN A 95 19.76 11.60 10.97
N PRO A 96 19.89 10.58 10.10
CA PRO A 96 19.15 10.53 8.84
C PRO A 96 17.64 10.33 9.03
N GLY A 97 17.20 9.97 10.24
CA GLY A 97 15.79 9.94 10.60
C GLY A 97 15.23 11.28 11.05
N ALA A 98 16.08 12.25 11.32
CA ALA A 98 15.65 13.61 11.46
C ALA A 98 15.41 14.18 10.07
N THR A 99 14.21 14.05 9.56
CA THR A 99 13.71 14.87 8.46
C THR A 99 13.60 16.33 8.91
N GLY A 100 14.39 16.66 9.93
CA GLY A 100 14.59 17.99 10.36
C GLY A 100 15.40 18.70 9.32
N SER A 101 14.83 19.74 8.74
CA SER A 101 15.56 20.93 8.29
C SER A 101 16.86 20.69 7.52
N GLY A 102 16.99 19.59 6.82
CA GLY A 102 18.06 19.38 5.85
C GLY A 102 17.73 20.16 4.60
N THR A 103 18.50 21.18 4.31
CA THR A 103 18.57 21.90 3.06
C THR A 103 18.14 21.05 1.87
N HIS A 104 17.11 21.52 1.19
CA HIS A 104 16.62 21.16 -0.13
C HIS A 104 17.34 19.99 -0.83
N GLY A 105 16.68 18.82 -0.88
CA GLY A 105 17.00 17.78 -1.86
C GLY A 105 18.30 17.00 -1.64
N THR A 106 18.90 17.04 -0.49
CA THR A 106 20.09 16.24 -0.20
C THR A 106 19.67 14.79 0.07
N ALA A 107 20.06 13.90 -0.83
CA ALA A 107 19.85 12.47 -0.65
C ALA A 107 20.53 11.99 0.67
N MET A 108 19.82 11.19 1.44
CA MET A 108 20.30 10.66 2.72
C MET A 108 21.29 9.51 2.49
N THR A 109 22.38 9.49 3.22
CA THR A 109 23.28 8.33 3.24
C THR A 109 22.76 7.34 4.27
N PRO A 110 22.62 6.05 3.90
CA PRO A 110 22.28 5.03 4.86
C PRO A 110 23.30 4.99 6.02
N PRO A 111 22.88 4.75 7.30
CA PRO A 111 23.82 4.57 8.39
C PRO A 111 24.78 3.41 8.11
N ASP A 112 26.06 3.62 8.29
CA ASP A 112 27.07 2.57 8.17
C ASP A 112 26.79 1.44 9.18
N GLY A 113 26.95 0.20 8.75
CA GLY A 113 27.04 -0.94 9.66
C GLY A 113 25.78 -1.78 9.81
N ILE A 114 24.83 -1.75 8.87
CA ILE A 114 23.72 -2.73 8.87
C ILE A 114 23.96 -3.78 7.77
N PRO A 115 24.69 -4.86 8.08
CA PRO A 115 25.08 -5.84 7.07
C PRO A 115 24.01 -6.86 6.72
N PHE A 116 22.86 -6.91 7.45
CA PHE A 116 21.90 -8.00 7.33
C PHE A 116 20.48 -7.53 7.11
N SER A 117 19.77 -8.24 6.24
CA SER A 117 18.32 -8.12 6.12
C SER A 117 17.67 -8.47 7.45
N ARG A 118 16.74 -7.62 7.90
CA ARG A 118 15.93 -7.86 9.08
C ARG A 118 14.54 -8.28 8.68
N VAL A 119 13.94 -9.12 9.50
CA VAL A 119 12.54 -9.57 9.35
C VAL A 119 11.77 -9.07 10.55
N GLY A 120 10.61 -8.51 10.33
CA GLY A 120 9.74 -8.04 11.40
C GLY A 120 8.28 -7.96 10.98
N ILE A 121 7.41 -7.93 11.98
CA ILE A 121 5.98 -7.73 11.78
C ILE A 121 5.74 -6.22 11.76
N GLY A 122 5.09 -5.74 10.72
CA GLY A 122 4.70 -4.34 10.60
C GLY A 122 3.35 -4.04 11.26
N ASP A 123 2.96 -2.79 11.23
CA ASP A 123 1.70 -2.32 11.78
C ASP A 123 0.51 -2.91 11.01
N PRO A 124 -0.51 -3.48 11.68
CA PRO A 124 -1.71 -3.93 11.01
C PRO A 124 -2.51 -2.76 10.45
N ILE A 125 -3.13 -2.99 9.29
CA ILE A 125 -3.97 -2.00 8.60
C ILE A 125 -5.34 -2.59 8.38
N GLY A 126 -6.37 -1.81 8.75
CA GLY A 126 -7.76 -2.09 8.46
C GLY A 126 -8.34 -1.06 7.48
N ARG A 127 -9.30 -1.49 6.68
CA ARG A 127 -10.06 -0.66 5.73
C ARG A 127 -11.52 -1.09 5.73
N ILE A 128 -12.41 -0.11 5.71
CA ILE A 128 -13.86 -0.31 5.55
C ILE A 128 -14.34 0.57 4.38
N GLU A 129 -15.24 0.04 3.59
CA GLU A 129 -15.85 0.73 2.47
C GLU A 129 -17.37 0.59 2.56
N TRP A 130 -18.07 1.69 2.35
CA TRP A 130 -19.53 1.73 2.23
C TRP A 130 -19.90 2.20 0.83
N THR A 131 -20.55 1.35 0.07
CA THR A 131 -21.04 1.65 -1.27
C THR A 131 -22.27 2.55 -1.19
N LEU A 132 -22.18 3.74 -1.76
CA LEU A 132 -23.25 4.73 -1.77
C LEU A 132 -24.26 4.46 -2.90
N THR A 133 -23.78 4.07 -4.07
CA THR A 133 -24.59 3.78 -5.26
C THR A 133 -25.10 2.34 -5.23
N ALA A 134 -26.37 2.14 -5.54
CA ALA A 134 -27.01 0.82 -5.47
C ALA A 134 -27.17 0.15 -6.82
N ASP A 135 -26.99 0.88 -7.91
CA ASP A 135 -27.30 0.42 -9.27
C ASP A 135 -26.01 0.04 -10.01
N ALA A 136 -25.99 -1.19 -10.52
CA ALA A 136 -24.86 -1.72 -11.30
C ALA A 136 -24.68 -1.01 -12.67
N ALA A 137 -25.68 -0.27 -13.13
CA ALA A 137 -25.62 0.49 -14.38
C ALA A 137 -24.89 1.83 -14.25
N HIS A 138 -24.68 2.31 -13.03
CA HIS A 138 -24.02 3.58 -12.74
C HIS A 138 -22.61 3.35 -12.15
N PRO A 139 -21.75 4.36 -12.16
CA PRO A 139 -20.48 4.26 -11.44
C PRO A 139 -20.71 3.86 -9.99
N ILE A 140 -20.03 2.84 -9.54
CA ILE A 140 -20.01 2.47 -8.12
C ILE A 140 -19.16 3.51 -7.40
N VAL A 141 -19.71 4.15 -6.38
CA VAL A 141 -19.01 5.10 -5.52
C VAL A 141 -19.11 4.62 -4.07
N SER A 142 -18.02 4.61 -3.38
CA SER A 142 -17.95 4.20 -1.97
C SER A 142 -17.17 5.23 -1.14
N VAL A 143 -17.61 5.41 0.09
CA VAL A 143 -16.82 6.08 1.13
C VAL A 143 -15.88 5.08 1.76
N VAL A 144 -14.66 5.52 2.02
CA VAL A 144 -13.58 4.71 2.57
C VAL A 144 -13.17 5.26 3.93
N GLY A 145 -13.06 4.38 4.92
CA GLY A 145 -12.36 4.61 6.17
C GLY A 145 -11.20 3.62 6.31
N ALA A 146 -10.07 4.07 6.84
CA ALA A 146 -8.92 3.22 7.06
C ALA A 146 -8.17 3.59 8.33
N ALA A 147 -7.50 2.62 8.94
CA ALA A 147 -6.66 2.87 10.11
C ALA A 147 -5.47 1.90 10.12
N LYS A 148 -4.32 2.39 10.59
CA LYS A 148 -3.12 1.60 10.91
C LYS A 148 -2.90 1.68 12.43
N ALA A 149 -2.83 0.53 13.09
CA ALA A 149 -2.58 0.45 14.52
C ALA A 149 -1.08 0.30 14.82
N PRO A 150 -0.53 0.99 15.83
CA PRO A 150 0.91 0.99 16.14
C PRO A 150 1.29 -0.25 16.98
N LEU A 151 1.23 -1.44 16.39
CA LEU A 151 1.53 -2.69 17.08
C LEU A 151 2.93 -3.26 16.75
N ALA A 152 3.58 -2.74 15.71
CA ALA A 152 4.94 -3.16 15.37
C ALA A 152 5.98 -2.60 16.33
N ASP A 153 7.09 -3.31 16.46
CA ASP A 153 8.22 -2.84 17.27
C ASP A 153 8.90 -1.64 16.60
N VAL A 154 8.72 -0.47 17.23
CA VAL A 154 9.30 0.80 16.79
C VAL A 154 10.83 0.75 16.81
N ASN A 155 11.42 0.07 17.80
CA ASN A 155 12.86 0.00 17.96
C ASN A 155 13.54 -0.82 16.86
N SER A 156 12.80 -1.73 16.26
CA SER A 156 13.25 -2.53 15.12
C SER A 156 12.98 -1.87 13.75
N GLY A 157 12.28 -0.73 13.73
CA GLY A 157 12.03 0.03 12.51
C GLY A 157 10.89 -0.50 11.64
N TYR A 158 9.98 -1.31 12.19
CA TYR A 158 8.86 -1.91 11.45
C TYR A 158 7.54 -1.19 11.63
N GLY A 159 7.45 -0.21 12.51
CA GLY A 159 6.29 0.62 12.75
C GLY A 159 6.66 2.03 13.17
N THR A 160 5.71 2.94 13.03
CA THR A 160 5.88 4.35 13.44
C THR A 160 5.59 4.59 14.93
N GLY A 161 5.01 3.59 15.62
CA GLY A 161 4.54 3.72 17.00
C GLY A 161 3.37 4.71 17.17
N ARG A 162 2.72 5.05 16.06
CA ARG A 162 1.61 6.01 16.02
C ARG A 162 0.46 5.47 15.19
N TRP A 163 -0.75 5.85 15.58
CA TRP A 163 -1.94 5.64 14.78
C TRP A 163 -1.89 6.50 13.53
N ASP A 164 -2.23 5.90 12.39
CA ASP A 164 -2.59 6.63 11.18
C ASP A 164 -4.06 6.35 10.88
N VAL A 165 -4.81 7.39 10.50
CA VAL A 165 -6.22 7.25 10.16
C VAL A 165 -6.47 7.89 8.79
N GLY A 166 -7.31 7.23 8.00
CA GLY A 166 -7.60 7.67 6.64
C GLY A 166 -9.10 7.73 6.37
N ALA A 167 -9.50 8.68 5.54
CA ALA A 167 -10.83 8.77 4.97
C ALA A 167 -10.76 9.18 3.50
N GLY A 168 -11.67 8.67 2.69
CA GLY A 168 -11.61 8.93 1.26
C GLY A 168 -12.78 8.39 0.47
N LEU A 169 -12.57 8.33 -0.84
CA LEU A 169 -13.54 7.82 -1.80
C LEU A 169 -12.88 6.75 -2.69
N SER A 170 -13.66 5.76 -3.05
CA SER A 170 -13.31 4.82 -4.12
C SER A 170 -14.43 4.76 -5.14
N GLY A 171 -14.07 4.47 -6.38
CA GLY A 171 -15.02 4.36 -7.48
C GLY A 171 -14.66 3.26 -8.45
N ALA A 172 -15.68 2.68 -9.07
CA ALA A 172 -15.53 1.72 -10.14
C ALA A 172 -16.59 1.94 -11.22
N MET A 173 -16.19 1.80 -12.47
CA MET A 173 -17.12 1.89 -13.61
C MET A 173 -16.70 0.95 -14.73
N HIS A 174 -17.67 0.54 -15.55
CA HIS A 174 -17.42 -0.21 -16.78
C HIS A 174 -17.57 0.72 -17.98
N VAL A 175 -16.55 0.79 -18.81
CA VAL A 175 -16.53 1.61 -20.02
C VAL A 175 -15.90 0.82 -21.15
N ALA A 176 -16.61 0.67 -22.26
CA ALA A 176 -16.10 0.03 -23.48
C ALA A 176 -15.45 -1.36 -23.25
N GLY A 177 -16.01 -2.17 -22.34
CA GLY A 177 -15.51 -3.51 -22.03
C GLY A 177 -14.26 -3.52 -21.12
N ALA A 178 -13.89 -2.39 -20.56
CA ALA A 178 -12.88 -2.27 -19.53
C ALA A 178 -13.51 -1.84 -18.19
N SER A 179 -12.92 -2.25 -17.10
CA SER A 179 -13.26 -1.78 -15.76
C SER A 179 -12.26 -0.71 -15.36
N VAL A 180 -12.74 0.45 -14.97
CA VAL A 180 -11.92 1.55 -14.45
C VAL A 180 -12.17 1.65 -12.96
N PHE A 181 -11.10 1.75 -12.19
CA PHE A 181 -11.13 1.92 -10.74
C PHE A 181 -10.37 3.18 -10.38
N ALA A 182 -10.88 3.94 -9.44
CA ALA A 182 -10.19 5.09 -8.86
C ALA A 182 -10.33 5.05 -7.34
N ASP A 183 -9.28 5.44 -6.66
CA ASP A 183 -9.23 5.49 -5.19
C ASP A 183 -8.44 6.73 -4.78
N ALA A 184 -8.96 7.45 -3.78
CA ALA A 184 -8.26 8.58 -3.18
C ALA A 184 -8.59 8.63 -1.69
N VAL A 185 -7.56 8.53 -0.85
CA VAL A 185 -7.70 8.52 0.61
C VAL A 185 -6.75 9.56 1.20
N TYR A 186 -7.31 10.49 1.95
CA TYR A 186 -6.54 11.37 2.81
C TYR A 186 -6.17 10.61 4.09
N TRP A 187 -4.90 10.62 4.44
CA TRP A 187 -4.35 10.03 5.64
C TRP A 187 -3.82 11.09 6.57
N LYS A 188 -4.33 11.09 7.78
CA LYS A 188 -3.71 11.79 8.91
C LYS A 188 -2.68 10.85 9.52
N LEU A 189 -1.42 11.20 9.37
CA LEU A 189 -0.29 10.39 9.80
C LEU A 189 0.16 10.78 11.20
N GLY A 190 0.36 9.79 12.05
CA GLY A 190 0.95 10.01 13.37
C GLY A 190 2.45 10.26 13.25
N ASN A 191 2.92 11.39 13.79
CA ASN A 191 4.32 11.73 13.78
C ASN A 191 5.10 10.90 14.81
N PRO A 192 6.04 10.05 14.39
CA PRO A 192 6.94 9.38 15.30
C PRO A 192 7.88 10.40 15.98
N PRO A 193 8.42 10.09 17.17
CA PRO A 193 9.36 10.98 17.85
C PRO A 193 10.55 11.32 16.96
N GLY A 194 10.86 12.61 16.80
CA GLY A 194 12.01 13.09 16.03
C GLY A 194 11.81 13.14 14.51
N ALA A 195 10.62 12.80 13.99
CA ALA A 195 10.28 12.95 12.58
C ALA A 195 9.04 13.83 12.41
N SER A 196 9.04 14.67 11.40
CA SER A 196 7.88 15.45 10.97
C SER A 196 7.40 14.94 9.62
N ILE A 197 6.26 14.23 9.65
CA ILE A 197 5.64 13.66 8.47
C ILE A 197 4.36 14.46 8.20
N HIS A 198 4.17 14.87 6.96
CA HIS A 198 2.96 15.54 6.55
C HIS A 198 1.83 14.53 6.31
N ASP A 199 0.62 14.94 6.62
CA ASP A 199 -0.57 14.23 6.16
C ASP A 199 -0.56 14.11 4.63
N ALA A 200 -1.09 12.99 4.11
CA ALA A 200 -0.97 12.68 2.71
C ALA A 200 -2.30 12.27 2.07
N VAL A 201 -2.48 12.64 0.82
CA VAL A 201 -3.46 12.02 -0.06
C VAL A 201 -2.78 10.92 -0.84
N VAL A 202 -3.27 9.70 -0.70
CA VAL A 202 -2.86 8.55 -1.52
C VAL A 202 -3.93 8.32 -2.56
N TYR A 203 -3.51 8.13 -3.79
CA TYR A 203 -4.44 7.95 -4.90
C TYR A 203 -3.95 6.88 -5.87
N ALA A 204 -4.91 6.30 -6.58
CA ALA A 204 -4.62 5.41 -7.69
C ALA A 204 -5.75 5.37 -8.70
N ILE A 205 -5.36 5.13 -9.95
CA ILE A 205 -6.27 4.82 -11.03
C ILE A 205 -5.80 3.53 -11.69
N SER A 206 -6.74 2.62 -11.90
CA SER A 206 -6.47 1.35 -12.56
C SER A 206 -7.47 1.09 -13.66
N VAL A 207 -7.01 0.51 -14.75
CA VAL A 207 -7.85 0.07 -15.86
C VAL A 207 -7.59 -1.42 -16.07
N GLY A 208 -8.65 -2.21 -15.96
CA GLY A 208 -8.60 -3.66 -16.15
C GLY A 208 -9.47 -4.10 -17.32
N ARG A 209 -9.01 -5.08 -18.10
CA ARG A 209 -9.78 -5.69 -19.15
C ARG A 209 -9.68 -7.21 -19.08
N ALA A 210 -10.84 -7.86 -18.95
CA ALA A 210 -10.92 -9.30 -19.08
C ALA A 210 -10.67 -9.70 -20.54
N LEU A 211 -9.86 -10.73 -20.74
CA LEU A 211 -9.63 -11.30 -22.04
C LEU A 211 -10.82 -12.21 -22.39
N SER A 212 -11.38 -12.03 -23.55
CA SER A 212 -12.60 -12.73 -24.00
C SER A 212 -12.44 -14.24 -23.87
N LEU A 213 -13.46 -14.90 -23.29
CA LEU A 213 -13.52 -16.36 -23.08
C LEU A 213 -12.34 -16.93 -22.28
N SER A 214 -11.74 -16.13 -21.43
CA SER A 214 -10.54 -16.51 -20.68
C SER A 214 -10.65 -16.08 -19.22
N PRO A 215 -10.08 -16.83 -18.26
CA PRO A 215 -10.02 -16.44 -16.86
C PRO A 215 -8.99 -15.33 -16.58
N TRP A 216 -8.36 -14.80 -17.61
CA TRP A 216 -7.31 -13.80 -17.49
C TRP A 216 -7.85 -12.37 -17.57
N THR A 217 -7.34 -11.50 -16.73
CA THR A 217 -7.58 -10.06 -16.78
C THR A 217 -6.25 -9.34 -16.77
N VAL A 218 -6.06 -8.41 -17.69
CA VAL A 218 -4.90 -7.51 -17.71
C VAL A 218 -5.27 -6.20 -17.02
N VAL A 219 -4.36 -5.65 -16.25
CA VAL A 219 -4.58 -4.42 -15.47
C VAL A 219 -3.40 -3.48 -15.66
N GLY A 220 -3.69 -2.21 -15.93
CA GLY A 220 -2.74 -1.11 -15.84
C GLY A 220 -3.08 -0.22 -14.64
N THR A 221 -2.08 0.28 -13.94
CA THR A 221 -2.28 1.13 -12.74
C THR A 221 -1.29 2.29 -12.74
N VAL A 222 -1.77 3.46 -12.35
CA VAL A 222 -0.95 4.59 -11.92
C VAL A 222 -1.34 4.91 -10.49
N SER A 223 -0.36 5.05 -9.61
CA SER A 223 -0.61 5.35 -8.20
C SER A 223 0.46 6.26 -7.62
N GLY A 224 0.09 7.01 -6.62
CA GLY A 224 1.00 7.94 -5.97
C GLY A 224 0.45 8.46 -4.64
N ALA A 225 1.21 9.35 -4.05
CA ALA A 225 0.79 10.10 -2.87
C ALA A 225 1.25 11.55 -2.98
N SER A 226 0.65 12.44 -2.19
CA SER A 226 1.23 13.76 -1.98
C SER A 226 2.56 13.64 -1.21
N SER A 227 3.37 14.69 -1.24
CA SER A 227 4.66 14.69 -0.52
C SER A 227 4.45 14.48 0.98
N LEU A 228 5.24 13.58 1.56
CA LEU A 228 5.23 13.24 2.99
C LEU A 228 6.16 14.11 3.84
N SER A 229 7.05 14.86 3.21
CA SER A 229 8.02 15.73 3.88
C SER A 229 8.32 16.94 3.01
N ALA A 230 8.64 18.06 3.66
CA ALA A 230 9.03 19.28 2.95
C ALA A 230 10.29 19.05 2.10
N GLY A 231 10.26 19.48 0.86
CA GLY A 231 11.38 19.35 -0.08
C GLY A 231 11.60 17.95 -0.66
N VAL A 232 10.75 16.98 -0.32
CA VAL A 232 10.77 15.63 -0.88
C VAL A 232 9.74 15.54 -2.00
N GLU A 233 10.15 15.03 -3.15
CA GLU A 233 9.28 14.83 -4.31
C GLU A 233 8.15 13.85 -3.96
N ALA A 234 6.93 14.12 -4.45
CA ALA A 234 5.79 13.23 -4.28
C ALA A 234 6.01 11.90 -5.04
N PRO A 235 5.79 10.73 -4.40
CA PRO A 235 5.97 9.46 -5.08
C PRO A 235 4.88 9.22 -6.12
N LEU A 236 5.30 8.83 -7.32
CA LEU A 236 4.43 8.44 -8.42
C LEU A 236 5.00 7.21 -9.12
N GLN A 237 4.17 6.21 -9.37
CA GLN A 237 4.55 4.98 -10.05
C GLN A 237 3.49 4.53 -11.04
N ALA A 238 3.92 3.81 -12.06
CA ALA A 238 3.06 3.09 -12.98
C ALA A 238 3.36 1.61 -12.93
N GLY A 239 2.35 0.80 -13.19
CA GLY A 239 2.49 -0.65 -13.18
C GLY A 239 1.48 -1.33 -14.08
N MET A 240 1.73 -2.61 -14.32
CA MET A 240 0.80 -3.51 -14.98
C MET A 240 0.72 -4.82 -14.22
N GLY A 241 -0.37 -5.53 -14.43
CA GLY A 241 -0.58 -6.84 -13.82
C GLY A 241 -1.44 -7.74 -14.66
N VAL A 242 -1.36 -9.00 -14.34
CA VAL A 242 -2.21 -10.04 -14.92
C VAL A 242 -2.84 -10.81 -13.78
N SER A 243 -4.17 -10.86 -13.79
CA SER A 243 -4.96 -11.64 -12.84
C SER A 243 -5.50 -12.89 -13.51
N TYR A 244 -5.52 -13.98 -12.77
CA TYR A 244 -6.09 -15.26 -13.15
C TYR A 244 -7.19 -15.65 -12.14
N LEU A 245 -8.40 -15.90 -12.65
CA LEU A 245 -9.53 -16.37 -11.85
C LEU A 245 -9.64 -17.88 -11.99
N LEU A 246 -9.49 -18.61 -10.89
CA LEU A 246 -9.69 -20.05 -10.82
C LEU A 246 -11.17 -20.38 -10.64
N GLU A 247 -11.59 -21.59 -11.06
CA GLU A 247 -12.98 -22.06 -11.00
C GLU A 247 -13.62 -22.00 -9.62
N SER A 248 -12.82 -22.12 -8.56
CA SER A 248 -13.29 -22.04 -7.16
C SER A 248 -13.50 -20.61 -6.65
N GLY A 249 -13.48 -19.59 -7.51
CA GLY A 249 -13.50 -18.19 -7.09
C GLY A 249 -12.21 -17.68 -6.45
N ARG A 250 -11.18 -18.52 -6.41
CA ARG A 250 -9.82 -18.11 -6.02
C ARG A 250 -9.23 -17.27 -7.14
N SER A 251 -8.38 -16.32 -6.78
CA SER A 251 -7.69 -15.52 -7.78
C SER A 251 -6.24 -15.28 -7.41
N LEU A 252 -5.42 -15.18 -8.45
CA LEU A 252 -4.02 -14.80 -8.37
C LEU A 252 -3.81 -13.54 -9.19
N LEU A 253 -2.92 -12.68 -8.74
CA LEU A 253 -2.52 -11.46 -9.46
C LEU A 253 -1.00 -11.33 -9.40
N VAL A 254 -0.39 -11.20 -10.56
CA VAL A 254 1.04 -10.85 -10.67
C VAL A 254 1.13 -9.42 -11.17
N THR A 255 2.00 -8.63 -10.57
CA THR A 255 2.21 -7.23 -10.93
C THR A 255 3.68 -6.92 -11.12
N VAL A 256 3.95 -5.96 -11.99
CA VAL A 256 5.25 -5.31 -12.15
C VAL A 256 5.03 -3.80 -12.22
N GLY A 257 5.96 -3.02 -11.70
CA GLY A 257 5.84 -1.57 -11.68
C GLY A 257 7.18 -0.87 -11.72
N ALA A 258 7.14 0.38 -12.12
CA ALA A 258 8.28 1.27 -12.17
C ALA A 258 7.90 2.64 -11.60
N GLY A 259 8.82 3.26 -10.88
CA GLY A 259 8.72 4.63 -10.41
C GLY A 259 8.81 5.62 -11.55
N LEU A 260 7.92 6.59 -11.53
CA LEU A 260 7.97 7.77 -12.40
C LEU A 260 8.68 8.94 -11.71
N THR A 261 8.87 8.86 -10.41
CA THR A 261 9.62 9.80 -9.59
C THR A 261 10.69 9.06 -8.79
N ARG A 262 11.72 9.77 -8.32
CA ARG A 262 12.84 9.16 -7.58
C ARG A 262 12.45 8.61 -6.21
N THR A 263 11.40 9.13 -5.62
CA THR A 263 10.84 8.73 -4.32
C THR A 263 9.99 7.47 -4.39
N ALA A 264 9.54 7.08 -5.58
CA ALA A 264 8.88 5.82 -5.82
C ALA A 264 9.92 4.69 -6.05
N PRO A 265 9.54 3.42 -5.85
CA PRO A 265 10.40 2.29 -6.19
C PRO A 265 10.83 2.34 -7.66
N ALA A 266 12.12 2.28 -7.95
CA ALA A 266 12.59 2.22 -9.33
C ALA A 266 12.05 0.97 -10.05
N PHE A 267 11.89 -0.13 -9.29
CA PHE A 267 11.25 -1.34 -9.75
C PHE A 267 10.46 -1.99 -8.61
N SER A 268 9.31 -2.55 -8.92
CA SER A 268 8.53 -3.37 -8.00
C SER A 268 7.91 -4.56 -8.73
N THR A 269 7.73 -5.65 -8.00
CA THR A 269 6.96 -6.81 -8.46
C THR A 269 6.15 -7.35 -7.31
N GLY A 270 5.00 -7.97 -7.62
CA GLY A 270 4.12 -8.48 -6.60
C GLY A 270 3.32 -9.69 -7.06
N LEU A 271 2.95 -10.50 -6.09
CA LEU A 271 2.01 -11.60 -6.21
C LEU A 271 0.92 -11.39 -5.18
N GLY A 272 -0.33 -11.34 -5.62
CA GLY A 272 -1.51 -11.27 -4.77
C GLY A 272 -2.37 -12.50 -4.91
N TRP A 273 -3.09 -12.86 -3.86
CA TRP A 273 -4.07 -13.95 -3.89
C TRP A 273 -5.31 -13.63 -3.07
N ARG A 274 -6.42 -14.22 -3.49
CA ARG A 274 -7.68 -14.23 -2.76
C ARG A 274 -8.22 -15.65 -2.74
N ILE A 275 -8.60 -16.13 -1.56
CA ILE A 275 -9.15 -17.48 -1.33
C ILE A 275 -10.47 -17.29 -0.58
N PRO A 276 -11.63 -17.54 -1.22
CA PRO A 276 -12.91 -17.56 -0.53
C PRO A 276 -12.90 -18.60 0.59
N LEU A 277 -13.37 -18.21 1.78
CA LEU A 277 -13.47 -19.08 2.96
C LEU A 277 -14.92 -19.48 3.20
N ALA A 278 -15.86 -18.57 3.03
CA ALA A 278 -17.28 -18.80 3.16
C ALA A 278 -18.06 -17.85 2.23
N THR A 279 -19.16 -18.36 1.68
CA THR A 279 -20.18 -17.59 0.94
C THR A 279 -21.53 -18.12 1.40
N GLU A 280 -22.38 -17.27 1.96
CA GLU A 280 -23.78 -17.56 2.28
C GLU A 280 -24.72 -16.80 1.37
#